data_e9ad6eb93a2aadc68c9e4c75b8bedf62
#
_entry.id   e9ad6eb93a2aadc68c9e4c75b8bedf62
#
_cell.length_a   1.000
_cell.length_b   1.000
_cell.length_c   1.000
_cell.angle_alpha   90.00
_cell.angle_beta   90.00
_cell.angle_gamma   90.00
#
_symmetry.space_group_name_H-M   'P 1'
#
loop_
_entity.id
_entity.type
_entity.pdbx_description
1 polymer ?
#
loop_
_entity_poly.entity_id
_entity_poly.type
_entity_poly.pdbx_seq_one_letter_code
_entity_poly.pdbx_strand_id
1 'polypeptide(L)'
;MYFARTLSKNDLHKEAAEVFEKAVNMDTARVELLKEMGSEYEAVKDYDKAIGAYKRYIDQAKDVKLNDYFNLGKVYYTAGASIRPTEDGVVMTESDSMRMVDYLKGADSLFAHVVEKAPESYLGYLFRGRANWAIDNPQAPKLAKPFYEQAIAVMEKDPQKNAAGLIEAYRFMGVHYIGLEDYPASLEYWKKILELNPDNAEAKRMAEVLPQYIQQ
;
A
#
# COMPACT_ATOMS: atom_id res chain seq x y z
N MET A 1 -9.81 -21.87 20.95
CA MET A 1 -8.95 -21.72 19.76
C MET A 1 -9.49 -22.42 18.52
N TYR A 2 -9.72 -23.74 18.56
CA TYR A 2 -10.27 -24.47 17.42
C TYR A 2 -11.60 -23.85 16.90
N PHE A 3 -12.48 -23.47 17.81
CA PHE A 3 -13.77 -22.84 17.48
C PHE A 3 -13.62 -21.52 16.73
N ALA A 4 -12.74 -20.60 17.17
CA ALA A 4 -12.52 -19.34 16.45
C ALA A 4 -12.01 -19.56 15.02
N ARG A 5 -11.04 -20.47 14.85
CA ARG A 5 -10.52 -20.82 13.51
C ARG A 5 -11.57 -21.53 12.64
N THR A 6 -12.52 -22.23 13.23
CA THR A 6 -13.66 -22.83 12.50
C THR A 6 -14.62 -21.72 12.03
N LEU A 7 -14.91 -20.73 12.88
CA LEU A 7 -15.70 -19.56 12.49
C LEU A 7 -15.06 -18.82 11.32
N SER A 8 -13.75 -18.54 11.41
CA SER A 8 -12.97 -17.89 10.35
C SER A 8 -13.08 -18.65 9.01
N LYS A 9 -12.92 -19.99 9.04
CA LYS A 9 -13.06 -20.84 7.84
C LYS A 9 -14.46 -20.86 7.22
N ASN A 10 -15.47 -20.45 7.96
CA ASN A 10 -16.86 -20.32 7.50
C ASN A 10 -17.23 -18.85 7.24
N ASP A 11 -16.25 -17.97 7.03
CA ASP A 11 -16.42 -16.55 6.75
C ASP A 11 -17.15 -15.76 7.86
N LEU A 12 -17.24 -16.33 9.07
CA LEU A 12 -17.80 -15.70 10.26
C LEU A 12 -16.72 -14.90 11.00
N HIS A 13 -16.11 -13.95 10.28
CA HIS A 13 -14.93 -13.21 10.73
C HIS A 13 -15.18 -12.36 11.97
N LYS A 14 -16.36 -11.74 12.09
CA LYS A 14 -16.71 -10.92 13.25
C LYS A 14 -16.78 -11.77 14.52
N GLU A 15 -17.47 -12.89 14.47
CA GLU A 15 -17.59 -13.84 15.55
C GLU A 15 -16.25 -14.47 15.91
N ALA A 16 -15.43 -14.77 14.89
CA ALA A 16 -14.07 -15.26 15.11
C ALA A 16 -13.21 -14.22 15.87
N ALA A 17 -13.25 -12.96 15.47
CA ALA A 17 -12.54 -11.87 16.13
C ALA A 17 -12.95 -11.73 17.60
N GLU A 18 -14.26 -11.79 17.91
CA GLU A 18 -14.76 -11.72 19.29
C GLU A 18 -14.30 -12.90 20.16
N VAL A 19 -14.19 -14.09 19.57
CA VAL A 19 -13.69 -15.28 20.28
C VAL A 19 -12.18 -15.15 20.51
N PHE A 20 -11.41 -14.67 19.55
CA PHE A 20 -9.97 -14.39 19.72
C PHE A 20 -9.76 -13.32 20.80
N GLU A 21 -10.52 -12.23 20.76
CA GLU A 21 -10.44 -11.15 21.76
C GLU A 21 -10.67 -11.66 23.19
N LYS A 22 -11.73 -12.48 23.40
CA LYS A 22 -11.98 -13.13 24.69
C LYS A 22 -10.80 -14.01 25.10
N ALA A 23 -10.24 -14.80 24.18
CA ALA A 23 -9.13 -15.69 24.49
C ALA A 23 -7.85 -14.95 24.88
N VAL A 24 -7.52 -13.83 24.21
CA VAL A 24 -6.38 -12.98 24.55
C VAL A 24 -6.58 -12.27 25.89
N ASN A 25 -7.80 -11.85 26.21
CA ASN A 25 -8.13 -11.19 27.47
C ASN A 25 -8.08 -12.17 28.66
N MET A 26 -8.40 -13.45 28.42
CA MET A 26 -8.31 -14.50 29.46
C MET A 26 -6.87 -14.97 29.73
N ASP A 27 -6.03 -14.94 28.71
CA ASP A 27 -4.64 -15.40 28.77
C ASP A 27 -3.75 -14.51 27.88
N THR A 28 -3.20 -13.47 28.48
CA THR A 28 -2.36 -12.47 27.80
C THR A 28 -1.02 -13.03 27.31
N ALA A 29 -0.62 -14.24 27.75
CA ALA A 29 0.58 -14.91 27.27
C ALA A 29 0.41 -15.45 25.83
N ARG A 30 -0.81 -15.52 25.32
CA ARG A 30 -1.11 -15.99 23.97
C ARG A 30 -0.96 -14.91 22.92
N VAL A 31 0.22 -14.32 22.86
CA VAL A 31 0.52 -13.17 21.98
C VAL A 31 0.25 -13.48 20.49
N GLU A 32 0.48 -14.72 20.06
CA GLU A 32 0.25 -15.12 18.65
C GLU A 32 -1.21 -14.95 18.20
N LEU A 33 -2.16 -15.05 19.14
CA LEU A 33 -3.57 -14.85 18.82
C LEU A 33 -3.92 -13.42 18.43
N LEU A 34 -3.08 -12.45 18.80
CA LEU A 34 -3.24 -11.06 18.38
C LEU A 34 -3.14 -10.91 16.87
N LYS A 35 -2.29 -11.70 16.19
CA LYS A 35 -2.22 -11.70 14.73
C LYS A 35 -3.49 -12.28 14.09
N GLU A 36 -3.98 -13.41 14.64
CA GLU A 36 -5.22 -14.00 14.14
C GLU A 36 -6.41 -13.04 14.36
N MET A 37 -6.51 -12.44 15.54
CA MET A 37 -7.53 -11.43 15.85
C MET A 37 -7.46 -10.23 14.89
N GLY A 38 -6.24 -9.72 14.63
CA GLY A 38 -6.00 -8.62 13.70
C GLY A 38 -6.48 -8.96 12.29
N SER A 39 -6.19 -10.17 11.81
CA SER A 39 -6.63 -10.64 10.50
C SER A 39 -8.16 -10.74 10.38
N GLU A 40 -8.83 -11.18 11.43
CA GLU A 40 -10.30 -11.25 11.43
C GLU A 40 -10.94 -9.84 11.41
N TYR A 41 -10.39 -8.89 12.17
CA TYR A 41 -10.84 -7.49 12.12
C TYR A 41 -10.55 -6.84 10.76
N GLU A 42 -9.42 -7.16 10.12
CA GLU A 42 -9.12 -6.71 8.76
C GLU A 42 -10.15 -7.22 7.75
N ALA A 43 -10.55 -8.50 7.85
CA ALA A 43 -11.55 -9.10 6.98
C ALA A 43 -12.92 -8.41 7.05
N VAL A 44 -13.30 -7.92 8.23
CA VAL A 44 -14.54 -7.12 8.42
C VAL A 44 -14.34 -5.62 8.28
N LYS A 45 -13.14 -5.18 7.85
CA LYS A 45 -12.77 -3.78 7.64
C LYS A 45 -12.82 -2.91 8.92
N ASP A 46 -12.75 -3.52 10.10
CA ASP A 46 -12.56 -2.82 11.37
C ASP A 46 -11.06 -2.54 11.57
N TYR A 47 -10.55 -1.59 10.76
CA TYR A 47 -9.12 -1.33 10.69
C TYR A 47 -8.53 -0.80 12.00
N ASP A 48 -9.29 -0.06 12.80
CA ASP A 48 -8.82 0.43 14.09
C ASP A 48 -8.49 -0.72 15.03
N LYS A 49 -9.38 -1.72 15.11
CA LYS A 49 -9.15 -2.92 15.92
C LYS A 49 -8.07 -3.81 15.34
N ALA A 50 -8.00 -3.95 14.01
CA ALA A 50 -6.94 -4.69 13.35
C ALA A 50 -5.57 -4.10 13.67
N ILE A 51 -5.40 -2.79 13.49
CA ILE A 51 -4.17 -2.04 13.82
C ILE A 51 -3.83 -2.21 15.30
N GLY A 52 -4.81 -2.05 16.19
CA GLY A 52 -4.61 -2.24 17.63
C GLY A 52 -4.09 -3.64 17.99
N ALA A 53 -4.64 -4.67 17.37
CA ALA A 53 -4.21 -6.05 17.57
C ALA A 53 -2.78 -6.30 17.06
N TYR A 54 -2.47 -5.89 15.84
CA TYR A 54 -1.12 -6.06 15.27
C TYR A 54 -0.05 -5.23 16.02
N LYS A 55 -0.37 -4.02 16.48
CA LYS A 55 0.54 -3.24 17.34
C LYS A 55 0.84 -3.96 18.64
N ARG A 56 -0.19 -4.44 19.33
CA ARG A 56 -0.01 -5.23 20.55
C ARG A 56 0.83 -6.47 20.31
N TYR A 57 0.67 -7.14 19.15
CA TYR A 57 1.52 -8.27 18.77
C TYR A 57 2.99 -7.83 18.67
N ILE A 58 3.27 -6.76 17.92
CA ILE A 58 4.65 -6.26 17.73
C ILE A 58 5.28 -5.86 19.06
N ASP A 59 4.51 -5.25 19.95
CA ASP A 59 5.00 -4.78 21.26
C ASP A 59 5.28 -5.94 22.25
N GLN A 60 4.59 -7.07 22.14
CA GLN A 60 4.61 -8.15 23.14
C GLN A 60 5.32 -9.42 22.68
N ALA A 61 5.42 -9.64 21.36
CA ALA A 61 6.03 -10.85 20.83
C ALA A 61 7.56 -10.82 20.98
N LYS A 62 8.15 -11.95 21.34
CA LYS A 62 9.60 -12.09 21.51
C LYS A 62 10.37 -12.13 20.17
N ASP A 63 9.72 -12.56 19.11
CA ASP A 63 10.33 -12.78 17.80
C ASP A 63 9.45 -12.16 16.70
N VAL A 64 9.50 -10.82 16.62
CA VAL A 64 8.81 -10.06 15.57
C VAL A 64 9.63 -10.09 14.29
N LYS A 65 9.00 -10.50 13.20
CA LYS A 65 9.63 -10.55 11.88
C LYS A 65 9.44 -9.24 11.13
N LEU A 66 10.34 -8.93 10.22
CA LEU A 66 10.21 -7.76 9.35
C LEU A 66 8.88 -7.76 8.56
N ASN A 67 8.42 -8.94 8.18
CA ASN A 67 7.12 -9.11 7.52
C ASN A 67 5.92 -8.71 8.39
N ASP A 68 6.03 -8.75 9.71
CA ASP A 68 4.96 -8.31 10.63
C ASP A 68 4.79 -6.79 10.56
N TYR A 69 5.90 -6.05 10.50
CA TYR A 69 5.90 -4.60 10.26
C TYR A 69 5.33 -4.26 8.89
N PHE A 70 5.73 -5.02 7.85
CA PHE A 70 5.21 -4.83 6.50
C PHE A 70 3.70 -5.07 6.42
N ASN A 71 3.20 -6.13 7.07
CA ASN A 71 1.77 -6.43 7.11
C ASN A 71 0.98 -5.35 7.86
N LEU A 72 1.46 -4.90 9.01
CA LEU A 72 0.83 -3.78 9.72
C LEU A 72 0.81 -2.50 8.87
N GLY A 73 1.90 -2.22 8.14
CA GLY A 73 1.96 -1.12 7.18
C GLY A 73 0.89 -1.21 6.10
N LYS A 74 0.64 -2.42 5.57
CA LYS A 74 -0.44 -2.67 4.60
C LYS A 74 -1.83 -2.41 5.18
N VAL A 75 -2.08 -2.82 6.43
CA VAL A 75 -3.36 -2.55 7.10
C VAL A 75 -3.58 -1.05 7.26
N TYR A 76 -2.57 -0.31 7.70
CA TYR A 76 -2.61 1.16 7.77
C TYR A 76 -2.88 1.79 6.40
N TYR A 77 -2.18 1.33 5.34
CA TYR A 77 -2.38 1.82 3.98
C TYR A 77 -3.83 1.56 3.51
N THR A 78 -4.33 0.34 3.71
CA THR A 78 -5.70 -0.02 3.32
C THR A 78 -6.74 0.79 4.09
N ALA A 79 -6.54 1.00 5.40
CA ALA A 79 -7.38 1.86 6.22
C ALA A 79 -7.47 3.28 5.66
N GLY A 80 -6.33 3.90 5.36
CA GLY A 80 -6.29 5.24 4.77
C GLY A 80 -6.92 5.29 3.38
N ALA A 81 -6.59 4.33 2.52
CA ALA A 81 -7.13 4.27 1.15
C ALA A 81 -8.66 4.05 1.12
N SER A 82 -9.23 3.38 2.13
CA SER A 82 -10.67 3.11 2.23
C SER A 82 -11.51 4.34 2.59
N ILE A 83 -10.90 5.42 3.08
CA ILE A 83 -11.63 6.65 3.48
C ILE A 83 -12.00 7.51 2.27
N ARG A 84 -11.33 7.32 1.11
CA ARG A 84 -11.64 8.13 -0.08
C ARG A 84 -13.07 7.91 -0.55
N PRO A 85 -13.80 8.99 -0.91
CA PRO A 85 -15.10 8.86 -1.54
C PRO A 85 -15.01 8.00 -2.80
N THR A 86 -15.95 7.09 -2.96
CA THR A 86 -16.07 6.22 -4.16
C THR A 86 -17.01 6.81 -5.20
N GLU A 87 -17.75 7.86 -4.86
CA GLU A 87 -18.73 8.52 -5.71
C GLU A 87 -18.22 9.89 -6.16
N ASP A 88 -18.42 10.21 -7.43
CA ASP A 88 -18.07 11.51 -7.99
C ASP A 88 -18.89 12.62 -7.34
N GLY A 89 -18.20 13.72 -6.98
CA GLY A 89 -18.84 14.90 -6.38
C GLY A 89 -18.99 14.86 -4.85
N VAL A 90 -18.66 13.76 -4.19
CA VAL A 90 -18.62 13.71 -2.73
C VAL A 90 -17.33 14.33 -2.22
N VAL A 91 -17.45 15.41 -1.45
CA VAL A 91 -16.30 16.07 -0.82
C VAL A 91 -16.00 15.38 0.51
N MET A 92 -14.75 15.01 0.69
CA MET A 92 -14.29 14.42 1.93
C MET A 92 -14.34 15.44 3.07
N THR A 93 -14.83 15.06 4.25
CA THR A 93 -14.80 15.94 5.42
C THR A 93 -13.37 16.21 5.87
N GLU A 94 -13.14 17.33 6.57
CA GLU A 94 -11.82 17.62 7.14
C GLU A 94 -11.36 16.52 8.09
N SER A 95 -12.28 16.01 8.92
CA SER A 95 -12.00 14.88 9.83
C SER A 95 -11.57 13.62 9.08
N ASP A 96 -12.26 13.26 7.99
CA ASP A 96 -11.91 12.09 7.19
C ASP A 96 -10.57 12.29 6.48
N SER A 97 -10.30 13.51 5.98
CA SER A 97 -9.03 13.86 5.37
C SER A 97 -7.87 13.72 6.36
N MET A 98 -8.03 14.25 7.59
CA MET A 98 -7.02 14.12 8.64
C MET A 98 -6.78 12.65 8.99
N ARG A 99 -7.85 11.88 9.20
CA ARG A 99 -7.78 10.46 9.54
C ARG A 99 -7.11 9.63 8.43
N MET A 100 -7.44 9.91 7.17
CA MET A 100 -6.77 9.30 6.02
C MET A 100 -5.26 9.56 6.05
N VAL A 101 -4.87 10.83 6.24
CA VAL A 101 -3.45 11.22 6.27
C VAL A 101 -2.72 10.57 7.44
N ASP A 102 -3.34 10.46 8.62
CA ASP A 102 -2.74 9.81 9.79
C ASP A 102 -2.48 8.32 9.54
N TYR A 103 -3.44 7.60 8.94
CA TYR A 103 -3.23 6.21 8.56
C TYR A 103 -2.10 6.07 7.52
N LEU A 104 -2.09 6.90 6.47
CA LEU A 104 -1.08 6.82 5.42
C LEU A 104 0.33 7.18 5.92
N LYS A 105 0.46 8.12 6.85
CA LYS A 105 1.72 8.42 7.53
C LYS A 105 2.17 7.26 8.41
N GLY A 106 1.24 6.61 9.11
CA GLY A 106 1.52 5.39 9.87
C GLY A 106 2.05 4.26 8.97
N ALA A 107 1.44 4.08 7.79
CA ALA A 107 1.91 3.15 6.78
C ALA A 107 3.32 3.49 6.29
N ASP A 108 3.58 4.76 5.91
CA ASP A 108 4.90 5.19 5.44
C ASP A 108 5.99 4.95 6.48
N SER A 109 5.72 5.23 7.75
CA SER A 109 6.67 5.00 8.85
C SER A 109 7.05 3.51 8.98
N LEU A 110 6.05 2.61 8.89
CA LEU A 110 6.29 1.16 8.95
C LEU A 110 7.07 0.66 7.73
N PHE A 111 6.76 1.14 6.54
CA PHE A 111 7.51 0.81 5.33
C PHE A 111 8.91 1.43 5.32
N ALA A 112 9.11 2.59 5.96
CA ALA A 112 10.44 3.16 6.17
C ALA A 112 11.32 2.21 7.03
N HIS A 113 10.75 1.62 8.08
CA HIS A 113 11.44 0.60 8.86
C HIS A 113 11.79 -0.63 8.00
N VAL A 114 10.89 -1.06 7.12
CA VAL A 114 11.17 -2.16 6.18
C VAL A 114 12.33 -1.82 5.24
N VAL A 115 12.36 -0.61 4.70
CA VAL A 115 13.47 -0.12 3.84
C VAL A 115 14.80 -0.11 4.60
N GLU A 116 14.79 0.36 5.85
CA GLU A 116 16.00 0.39 6.69
C GLU A 116 16.60 -1.02 6.90
N LYS A 117 15.74 -2.02 7.12
CA LYS A 117 16.17 -3.40 7.41
C LYS A 117 16.42 -4.25 6.16
N ALA A 118 15.81 -3.92 5.03
CA ALA A 118 15.92 -4.64 3.77
C ALA A 118 15.98 -3.67 2.56
N PRO A 119 17.06 -2.88 2.43
CA PRO A 119 17.19 -1.88 1.38
C PRO A 119 17.29 -2.48 -0.04
N GLU A 120 17.57 -3.77 -0.16
CA GLU A 120 17.58 -4.50 -1.43
C GLU A 120 16.17 -4.96 -1.87
N SER A 121 15.16 -4.85 -0.99
CA SER A 121 13.79 -5.19 -1.31
C SER A 121 13.03 -3.96 -1.84
N TYR A 122 12.53 -4.04 -3.07
CA TYR A 122 11.74 -2.96 -3.65
C TYR A 122 10.40 -2.71 -2.96
N LEU A 123 9.86 -3.71 -2.22
CA LEU A 123 8.53 -3.64 -1.63
C LEU A 123 8.37 -2.48 -0.65
N GLY A 124 9.37 -2.26 0.22
CA GLY A 124 9.34 -1.14 1.16
C GLY A 124 9.22 0.20 0.45
N TYR A 125 10.04 0.42 -0.58
CA TYR A 125 10.02 1.63 -1.39
C TYR A 125 8.71 1.80 -2.16
N LEU A 126 8.22 0.73 -2.82
CA LEU A 126 6.99 0.75 -3.60
C LEU A 126 5.78 1.14 -2.73
N PHE A 127 5.67 0.54 -1.54
CA PHE A 127 4.58 0.85 -0.62
C PHE A 127 4.72 2.23 0.03
N ARG A 128 5.93 2.74 0.25
CA ARG A 128 6.16 4.16 0.60
C ARG A 128 5.67 5.07 -0.52
N GLY A 129 5.99 4.75 -1.76
CA GLY A 129 5.49 5.46 -2.93
C GLY A 129 3.97 5.52 -2.95
N ARG A 130 3.29 4.38 -2.78
CA ARG A 130 1.82 4.31 -2.72
C ARG A 130 1.22 5.16 -1.60
N ALA A 131 1.76 5.07 -0.38
CA ALA A 131 1.27 5.83 0.77
C ALA A 131 1.42 7.33 0.54
N ASN A 132 2.59 7.77 0.07
CA ASN A 132 2.87 9.17 -0.19
C ASN A 132 2.09 9.72 -1.39
N TRP A 133 1.86 8.90 -2.43
CA TRP A 133 0.96 9.30 -3.53
C TRP A 133 -0.48 9.47 -3.05
N ALA A 134 -0.93 8.63 -2.13
CA ALA A 134 -2.26 8.74 -1.57
C ALA A 134 -2.44 9.98 -0.66
N ILE A 135 -1.37 10.49 -0.04
CA ILE A 135 -1.37 11.73 0.74
C ILE A 135 -1.32 12.96 -0.17
N ASP A 136 -0.58 12.84 -1.27
CA ASP A 136 -0.19 13.96 -2.11
C ASP A 136 -1.34 14.48 -2.99
N ASN A 137 -1.17 15.71 -3.48
CA ASN A 137 -2.10 16.26 -4.46
C ASN A 137 -2.02 15.43 -5.78
N PRO A 138 -3.13 14.89 -6.27
CA PRO A 138 -3.15 14.11 -7.51
C PRO A 138 -2.58 14.85 -8.74
N GLN A 139 -2.61 16.19 -8.73
CA GLN A 139 -2.19 17.02 -9.85
C GLN A 139 -0.67 17.27 -9.89
N ALA A 140 0.04 17.09 -8.76
CA ALA A 140 1.49 17.25 -8.71
C ALA A 140 2.10 16.39 -7.58
N PRO A 141 2.13 15.07 -7.73
CA PRO A 141 2.59 14.16 -6.69
C PRO A 141 4.11 14.25 -6.51
N LYS A 142 4.56 15.10 -5.58
CA LYS A 142 6.00 15.34 -5.30
C LYS A 142 6.56 14.38 -4.25
N LEU A 143 5.74 14.01 -3.26
CA LEU A 143 6.18 13.21 -2.11
C LEU A 143 6.51 11.77 -2.50
N ALA A 144 5.77 11.21 -3.44
CA ALA A 144 5.90 9.81 -3.83
C ALA A 144 7.10 9.54 -4.76
N LYS A 145 7.51 10.53 -5.58
CA LYS A 145 8.52 10.37 -6.65
C LYS A 145 9.81 9.71 -6.17
N PRO A 146 10.49 10.18 -5.09
CA PRO A 146 11.77 9.60 -4.69
C PRO A 146 11.66 8.12 -4.30
N PHE A 147 10.52 7.67 -3.80
CA PHE A 147 10.31 6.27 -3.43
C PHE A 147 10.07 5.39 -4.64
N TYR A 148 9.32 5.88 -5.63
CA TYR A 148 9.16 5.16 -6.89
C TYR A 148 10.47 5.06 -7.67
N GLU A 149 11.30 6.10 -7.68
CA GLU A 149 12.64 6.06 -8.29
C GLU A 149 13.53 5.00 -7.63
N GLN A 150 13.53 4.91 -6.30
CA GLN A 150 14.29 3.88 -5.59
C GLN A 150 13.74 2.47 -5.84
N ALA A 151 12.41 2.31 -5.87
CA ALA A 151 11.79 1.03 -6.21
C ALA A 151 12.18 0.59 -7.62
N ILE A 152 12.14 1.49 -8.61
CA ILE A 152 12.56 1.24 -9.99
C ILE A 152 14.02 0.78 -10.02
N ALA A 153 14.94 1.51 -9.37
CA ALA A 153 16.36 1.17 -9.36
C ALA A 153 16.65 -0.24 -8.79
N VAL A 154 15.85 -0.69 -7.83
CA VAL A 154 15.96 -2.06 -7.30
C VAL A 154 15.36 -3.07 -8.28
N MET A 155 14.20 -2.78 -8.86
CA MET A 155 13.44 -3.70 -9.72
C MET A 155 14.09 -3.88 -11.10
N GLU A 156 14.74 -2.84 -11.66
CA GLU A 156 15.43 -2.88 -12.96
C GLU A 156 16.65 -3.84 -12.96
N LYS A 157 17.09 -4.36 -11.82
CA LYS A 157 18.09 -5.42 -11.75
C LYS A 157 17.61 -6.77 -12.31
N ASP A 158 16.29 -7.00 -12.28
CA ASP A 158 15.62 -8.16 -12.89
C ASP A 158 14.23 -7.76 -13.39
N PRO A 159 14.14 -7.10 -14.56
CA PRO A 159 12.91 -6.49 -15.03
C PRO A 159 11.78 -7.49 -15.28
N GLN A 160 12.11 -8.70 -15.78
CA GLN A 160 11.08 -9.70 -16.09
C GLN A 160 10.43 -10.25 -14.81
N LYS A 161 11.23 -10.52 -13.79
CA LYS A 161 10.74 -10.97 -12.49
C LYS A 161 9.88 -9.91 -11.80
N ASN A 162 10.23 -8.63 -11.97
CA ASN A 162 9.61 -7.50 -11.30
C ASN A 162 8.63 -6.71 -12.20
N ALA A 163 8.23 -7.27 -13.35
CA ALA A 163 7.47 -6.55 -14.37
C ALA A 163 6.21 -5.86 -13.83
N ALA A 164 5.43 -6.52 -12.98
CA ALA A 164 4.22 -5.93 -12.41
C ALA A 164 4.51 -4.68 -11.56
N GLY A 165 5.54 -4.73 -10.72
CA GLY A 165 5.96 -3.58 -9.91
C GLY A 165 6.56 -2.45 -10.75
N LEU A 166 7.34 -2.78 -11.78
CA LEU A 166 7.89 -1.81 -12.71
C LEU A 166 6.79 -1.10 -13.51
N ILE A 167 5.81 -1.83 -14.02
CA ILE A 167 4.66 -1.25 -14.74
C ILE A 167 3.93 -0.23 -13.85
N GLU A 168 3.68 -0.57 -12.58
CA GLU A 168 3.07 0.37 -11.64
C GLU A 168 3.95 1.61 -11.42
N ALA A 169 5.23 1.41 -11.17
CA ALA A 169 6.15 2.50 -10.89
C ALA A 169 6.37 3.40 -12.10
N TYR A 170 6.51 2.83 -13.30
CA TYR A 170 6.60 3.60 -14.54
C TYR A 170 5.30 4.36 -14.85
N ARG A 171 4.13 3.75 -14.58
CA ARG A 171 2.85 4.42 -14.70
C ARG A 171 2.79 5.66 -13.80
N PHE A 172 3.22 5.53 -12.54
CA PHE A 172 3.32 6.68 -11.65
C PHE A 172 4.22 7.78 -12.24
N MET A 173 5.42 7.42 -12.69
CA MET A 173 6.37 8.39 -13.27
C MET A 173 5.80 9.05 -14.53
N GLY A 174 5.15 8.29 -15.41
CA GLY A 174 4.47 8.82 -16.59
C GLY A 174 3.42 9.87 -16.24
N VAL A 175 2.54 9.56 -15.27
CA VAL A 175 1.52 10.50 -14.77
C VAL A 175 2.15 11.73 -14.10
N HIS A 176 3.20 11.52 -13.29
CA HIS A 176 3.93 12.61 -12.65
C HIS A 176 4.47 13.63 -13.66
N TYR A 177 5.10 13.16 -14.72
CA TYR A 177 5.66 14.05 -15.75
C TYR A 177 4.60 14.71 -16.63
N ILE A 178 3.41 14.09 -16.83
CA ILE A 178 2.25 14.79 -17.41
C ILE A 178 1.85 15.99 -16.54
N GLY A 179 1.78 15.82 -15.22
CA GLY A 179 1.44 16.90 -14.30
C GLY A 179 2.48 18.05 -14.27
N LEU A 180 3.69 17.81 -14.76
CA LEU A 180 4.75 18.81 -14.92
C LEU A 180 4.83 19.36 -16.36
N GLU A 181 3.95 18.93 -17.27
CA GLU A 181 3.97 19.24 -18.69
C GLU A 181 5.26 18.78 -19.41
N ASP A 182 6.04 17.89 -18.78
CA ASP A 182 7.21 17.26 -19.38
C ASP A 182 6.78 16.01 -20.15
N TYR A 183 6.14 16.25 -21.30
CA TYR A 183 5.60 15.18 -22.16
C TYR A 183 6.68 14.25 -22.72
N PRO A 184 7.89 14.74 -23.08
CA PRO A 184 8.98 13.85 -23.49
C PRO A 184 9.37 12.85 -22.41
N ALA A 185 9.60 13.30 -21.16
CA ALA A 185 9.93 12.41 -20.05
C ALA A 185 8.79 11.45 -19.72
N SER A 186 7.54 11.91 -19.77
CA SER A 186 6.36 11.05 -19.61
C SER A 186 6.34 9.93 -20.64
N LEU A 187 6.52 10.27 -21.95
CA LEU A 187 6.48 9.31 -23.05
C LEU A 187 7.50 8.18 -22.87
N GLU A 188 8.70 8.48 -22.37
CA GLU A 188 9.74 7.46 -22.12
C GLU A 188 9.27 6.41 -21.10
N TYR A 189 8.57 6.80 -20.03
CA TYR A 189 8.03 5.84 -19.06
C TYR A 189 6.90 4.99 -19.65
N TRP A 190 6.03 5.56 -20.47
CA TRP A 190 4.98 4.79 -21.15
C TRP A 190 5.56 3.79 -22.15
N LYS A 191 6.64 4.12 -22.85
CA LYS A 191 7.37 3.18 -23.70
C LYS A 191 7.98 2.02 -22.90
N LYS A 192 8.60 2.31 -21.76
CA LYS A 192 9.12 1.25 -20.85
C LYS A 192 8.02 0.28 -20.40
N ILE A 193 6.79 0.74 -20.21
CA ILE A 193 5.65 -0.15 -19.91
C ILE A 193 5.38 -1.07 -21.12
N LEU A 194 5.41 -0.55 -22.35
CA LEU A 194 5.17 -1.34 -23.56
C LEU A 194 6.28 -2.36 -23.83
N GLU A 195 7.52 -2.11 -23.39
CA GLU A 195 8.62 -3.10 -23.44
C GLU A 195 8.35 -4.30 -22.52
N LEU A 196 7.71 -4.08 -21.36
CA LEU A 196 7.36 -5.13 -20.41
C LEU A 196 6.01 -5.80 -20.73
N ASN A 197 5.06 -5.03 -21.23
CA ASN A 197 3.71 -5.47 -21.58
C ASN A 197 3.24 -4.73 -22.84
N PRO A 198 3.51 -5.28 -24.04
CA PRO A 198 3.11 -4.69 -25.32
C PRO A 198 1.61 -4.47 -25.48
N ASP A 199 0.78 -5.18 -24.69
CA ASP A 199 -0.69 -5.10 -24.76
C ASP A 199 -1.29 -4.16 -23.72
N ASN A 200 -0.49 -3.41 -22.98
CA ASN A 200 -0.99 -2.43 -22.01
C ASN A 200 -1.76 -1.30 -22.72
N ALA A 201 -3.08 -1.31 -22.58
CA ALA A 201 -3.98 -0.39 -23.29
C ALA A 201 -3.75 1.10 -22.91
N GLU A 202 -3.45 1.37 -21.63
CA GLU A 202 -3.17 2.73 -21.15
C GLU A 202 -1.87 3.26 -21.78
N ALA A 203 -0.81 2.44 -21.78
CA ALA A 203 0.47 2.83 -22.35
C ALA A 203 0.40 3.02 -23.87
N LYS A 204 -0.33 2.15 -24.60
CA LYS A 204 -0.59 2.35 -26.04
C LYS A 204 -1.23 3.71 -26.28
N ARG A 205 -2.32 4.03 -25.58
CA ARG A 205 -3.02 5.31 -25.71
C ARG A 205 -2.09 6.49 -25.41
N MET A 206 -1.28 6.42 -24.35
CA MET A 206 -0.37 7.52 -24.01
C MET A 206 0.75 7.68 -25.03
N ALA A 207 1.28 6.59 -25.59
CA ALA A 207 2.29 6.64 -26.65
C ALA A 207 1.76 7.25 -27.95
N GLU A 208 0.45 7.15 -28.22
CA GLU A 208 -0.19 7.77 -29.38
C GLU A 208 -0.52 9.25 -29.17
N VAL A 209 -0.92 9.63 -27.95
CA VAL A 209 -1.42 10.99 -27.67
C VAL A 209 -0.29 11.96 -27.32
N LEU A 210 0.68 11.56 -26.50
CA LEU A 210 1.72 12.47 -25.99
C LEU A 210 2.58 13.13 -27.09
N PRO A 211 2.93 12.46 -28.22
CA PRO A 211 3.69 13.11 -29.30
C PRO A 211 3.04 14.36 -29.87
N GLN A 212 1.71 14.50 -29.79
CA GLN A 212 0.98 15.66 -30.29
C GLN A 212 1.24 16.91 -29.44
N TYR A 213 1.60 16.74 -28.17
CA TYR A 213 1.95 17.84 -27.24
C TYR A 213 3.44 18.17 -27.26
N ILE A 214 4.29 17.28 -27.78
CA ILE A 214 5.75 17.50 -27.88
C ILE A 214 6.08 18.38 -29.09
N GLN A 215 5.22 18.38 -30.12
CA GLN A 215 5.46 19.10 -31.37
C GLN A 215 4.94 20.57 -31.38
N GLN A 216 4.33 21.00 -30.27
CA GLN A 216 3.86 22.37 -30.07
C GLN A 216 4.89 23.20 -29.32
#